data_71cfa9f8b13da3d4134f2a8d45aba1db
#
_entry.id   71cfa9f8b13da3d4134f2a8d45aba1db
#
_cell.length_a   1.000
_cell.length_b   1.000
_cell.length_c   1.000
_cell.angle_alpha   90.00
_cell.angle_beta   90.00
_cell.angle_gamma   90.00
#
_symmetry.space_group_name_H-M   'P 1'
#
loop_
_entity.id
_entity.type
_entity.pdbx_description
1 polymer ?
#
loop_
_entity_poly.entity_id
_entity_poly.type
_entity_poly.pdbx_seq_one_letter_code
_entity_poly.pdbx_strand_id
1 'polypeptide(L)'
;MISTTFHGTRKYARHEPLRRIVGWLGTAGFSLGASVGLSVSSDAANPGQPVVARVEMRFATEDEVVDIISKGDLLTVVEDRGEDYVIVTHEGTRGAVDKVNAVELAESTDIYTELIEEFPDEGRYHTLRASAWWALGKQKEAMDDFNAAIKKGYEEAHAYSSRGLFYAAQGDHDAAIRDYDKALQIDPEDVTPMINRAAVHMAQSEFVKAIEDYSAALEVRQDNAALLRQRAIAHKAAGKLDDAIADFDRIVDMNPKDVAAVMGRGYIRFQQREFAAAASDFSAALELDDQDPVAWNNRGYNRYQLGKSAAALKDYNQAIKLAPNYALAHQNRAWLLATADDESLRDGEAAIESAEKACEINAYGNIGDLSALAAALASVGRFEDAVGWQEKVVELAPEDVKTFAERMLNRYRNEKPYAADPVAAEKSEKEAAEAKANAEAEKKNAAALEEAMKKSSE
;
A
#
# COMPACT_ATOMS: atom_id res chain seq x y z
N MET A 1 -3.65 -23.80 8.39
CA MET A 1 -3.72 -22.39 8.06
C MET A 1 -2.34 -21.95 7.64
N ILE A 2 -2.10 -21.93 6.35
CA ILE A 2 -0.90 -21.25 5.84
C ILE A 2 -1.18 -19.79 6.06
N SER A 3 -0.58 -19.21 7.09
CA SER A 3 -0.45 -17.77 7.21
C SER A 3 0.34 -17.34 5.98
N THR A 4 -0.36 -16.91 4.95
CA THR A 4 0.26 -16.08 3.93
C THR A 4 0.60 -14.77 4.61
N THR A 5 1.68 -14.79 5.40
CA THR A 5 2.43 -13.58 5.62
C THR A 5 2.72 -13.06 4.23
N PHE A 6 2.08 -11.97 3.89
CA PHE A 6 2.43 -11.15 2.76
C PHE A 6 3.85 -10.62 3.00
N HIS A 7 4.84 -11.46 2.87
CA HIS A 7 6.15 -11.09 2.42
C HIS A 7 6.07 -11.06 0.90
N GLY A 8 5.29 -10.13 0.41
CA GLY A 8 5.51 -9.58 -0.90
C GLY A 8 6.85 -8.86 -0.87
N THR A 9 7.93 -9.60 -0.77
CA THR A 9 9.19 -9.18 -1.34
C THR A 9 9.03 -9.25 -2.84
N ARG A 10 8.14 -8.42 -3.41
CA ARG A 10 8.47 -7.88 -4.71
C ARG A 10 9.84 -7.25 -4.51
N LYS A 11 10.82 -7.78 -5.18
CA LYS A 11 12.00 -7.02 -5.59
C LYS A 11 11.45 -5.82 -6.36
N TYR A 12 11.07 -4.77 -5.63
CA TYR A 12 10.89 -3.46 -6.23
C TYR A 12 12.24 -3.12 -6.83
N ALA A 13 12.26 -3.01 -8.14
CA ALA A 13 13.35 -2.36 -8.82
C ALA A 13 13.64 -1.07 -8.03
N ARG A 14 14.89 -0.90 -7.62
CA ARG A 14 15.40 0.13 -6.69
C ARG A 14 15.16 1.58 -7.12
N HIS A 15 14.28 1.88 -8.07
CA HIS A 15 14.15 3.19 -8.70
C HIS A 15 12.73 3.77 -8.78
N GLU A 16 11.65 3.07 -8.35
CA GLU A 16 10.30 3.62 -8.51
C GLU A 16 9.72 4.45 -7.34
N PRO A 17 10.12 4.31 -6.06
CA PRO A 17 9.49 5.10 -5.00
C PRO A 17 9.80 6.59 -5.05
N LEU A 18 10.97 6.98 -5.55
CA LEU A 18 11.44 8.37 -5.53
C LEU A 18 10.96 9.21 -6.73
N ARG A 19 10.57 8.60 -7.84
CA ARG A 19 9.96 9.33 -8.97
C ARG A 19 8.62 10.00 -8.62
N ARG A 20 7.97 9.58 -7.53
CA ARG A 20 6.73 10.20 -7.04
C ARG A 20 6.94 11.40 -6.13
N ILE A 21 8.17 11.68 -5.68
CA ILE A 21 8.52 12.83 -4.85
C ILE A 21 8.74 14.10 -5.69
N VAL A 22 8.97 13.95 -6.98
CA VAL A 22 9.33 15.02 -7.93
C VAL A 22 8.22 16.05 -8.20
N GLY A 23 7.03 15.87 -7.67
CA GLY A 23 5.89 16.79 -7.87
C GLY A 23 5.78 17.96 -6.87
N TRP A 24 6.83 18.25 -6.05
CA TRP A 24 6.67 19.19 -4.93
C TRP A 24 7.77 20.23 -4.82
N LEU A 25 7.55 21.34 -5.45
CA LEU A 25 8.15 22.63 -5.15
C LEU A 25 7.01 23.57 -4.79
N GLY A 26 6.65 23.65 -3.53
CA GLY A 26 5.63 24.57 -3.08
C GLY A 26 4.84 24.09 -1.88
N THR A 27 4.74 24.93 -0.88
CA THR A 27 4.03 24.77 0.38
C THR A 27 2.51 24.61 0.20
N ALA A 28 2.03 23.48 -0.28
CA ALA A 28 0.62 23.12 -0.18
C ALA A 28 0.47 21.61 -0.21
N GLY A 29 -0.11 21.03 0.87
CA GLY A 29 -0.32 19.61 1.01
C GLY A 29 -1.21 19.03 -0.08
N PHE A 30 -0.68 18.12 -0.88
CA PHE A 30 -1.46 17.31 -1.79
C PHE A 30 -1.20 15.83 -1.59
N SER A 31 -2.30 15.08 -1.57
CA SER A 31 -2.36 13.64 -1.42
C SER A 31 -1.75 12.92 -2.61
N LEU A 32 -0.86 11.96 -2.33
CA LEU A 32 -0.38 10.96 -3.28
C LEU A 32 -1.50 9.99 -3.65
N GLY A 33 -2.01 10.13 -4.85
CA GLY A 33 -2.93 9.16 -5.43
C GLY A 33 -3.33 9.52 -6.85
N ALA A 34 -2.48 9.22 -7.83
CA ALA A 34 -2.89 8.82 -9.19
C ALA A 34 -1.65 8.52 -10.04
N SER A 35 -1.63 7.36 -10.63
CA SER A 35 -0.73 7.00 -11.73
C SER A 35 -1.09 7.84 -12.96
N VAL A 36 -0.20 8.73 -13.39
CA VAL A 36 -0.34 9.41 -14.68
C VAL A 36 0.81 8.99 -15.57
N GLY A 37 0.46 8.21 -16.59
CA GLY A 37 1.30 8.01 -17.75
C GLY A 37 1.48 9.36 -18.46
N LEU A 38 2.73 9.78 -18.66
CA LEU A 38 3.06 10.96 -19.43
C LEU A 38 2.74 10.69 -20.91
N SER A 39 1.58 11.17 -21.35
CA SER A 39 1.40 11.60 -22.73
C SER A 39 1.57 13.10 -22.75
N VAL A 40 2.64 13.57 -23.37
CA VAL A 40 2.85 14.98 -23.64
C VAL A 40 1.80 15.39 -24.68
N SER A 41 0.77 16.10 -24.21
CA SER A 41 -0.03 16.96 -25.07
C SER A 41 0.07 18.37 -24.49
N SER A 42 0.59 19.25 -25.32
CA SER A 42 0.70 20.69 -25.13
C SER A 42 -0.62 21.34 -24.71
N ASP A 43 -0.52 22.39 -23.91
CA ASP A 43 -1.41 23.52 -23.77
C ASP A 43 -2.30 23.66 -22.53
N ALA A 44 -2.20 22.82 -21.48
CA ALA A 44 -2.93 23.12 -20.25
C ALA A 44 -2.15 22.70 -19.00
N ALA A 45 -1.78 23.65 -18.15
CA ALA A 45 -1.24 23.34 -16.84
C ALA A 45 -2.34 22.70 -15.96
N ASN A 46 -2.08 21.50 -15.45
CA ASN A 46 -3.02 20.81 -14.58
C ASN A 46 -3.11 21.51 -13.21
N PRO A 47 -4.28 21.48 -12.51
CA PRO A 47 -4.39 21.98 -11.16
C PRO A 47 -3.29 21.38 -10.25
N GLY A 48 -2.58 22.28 -9.52
CA GLY A 48 -1.42 21.93 -8.70
C GLY A 48 -0.06 22.08 -9.39
N GLN A 49 -0.01 22.37 -10.69
CA GLN A 49 1.25 22.67 -11.37
C GLN A 49 1.74 24.08 -11.04
N PRO A 50 3.07 24.26 -10.83
CA PRO A 50 3.66 25.59 -10.68
C PRO A 50 3.83 26.27 -12.03
N VAL A 51 3.44 27.54 -12.10
CA VAL A 51 3.77 28.45 -13.21
C VAL A 51 4.55 29.66 -12.69
N VAL A 52 5.31 30.29 -13.55
CA VAL A 52 6.19 31.41 -13.21
C VAL A 52 5.69 32.69 -13.86
N ALA A 53 5.58 33.76 -13.10
CA ALA A 53 5.21 35.07 -13.59
C ALA A 53 6.25 35.65 -14.53
N ARG A 54 5.85 36.04 -15.74
CA ARG A 54 6.72 36.70 -16.74
C ARG A 54 6.93 38.17 -16.47
N VAL A 55 5.96 38.79 -15.85
CA VAL A 55 5.89 40.24 -15.60
C VAL A 55 5.36 40.51 -14.21
N GLU A 56 5.62 41.72 -13.70
CA GLU A 56 4.94 42.19 -12.48
C GLU A 56 3.44 42.35 -12.75
N MET A 57 2.64 41.80 -11.85
CA MET A 57 1.19 41.88 -11.89
C MET A 57 0.66 42.40 -10.54
N ARG A 58 -0.44 43.15 -10.55
CA ARG A 58 -1.07 43.65 -9.34
C ARG A 58 -2.47 43.09 -9.24
N PHE A 59 -2.71 42.36 -8.16
CA PHE A 59 -4.06 41.99 -7.81
C PHE A 59 -4.68 43.10 -6.99
N ALA A 60 -5.74 43.67 -7.52
CA ALA A 60 -6.45 44.77 -6.89
C ALA A 60 -7.94 44.44 -6.83
N THR A 61 -8.61 44.89 -5.75
CA THR A 61 -10.04 45.11 -5.69
C THR A 61 -10.33 46.54 -6.25
N GLU A 62 -11.60 46.95 -6.30
CA GLU A 62 -11.96 48.33 -6.77
C GLU A 62 -11.29 49.42 -5.91
N ASP A 63 -10.94 49.12 -4.64
CA ASP A 63 -10.47 50.12 -3.68
C ASP A 63 -9.02 49.90 -3.19
N GLU A 64 -8.40 48.73 -3.39
CA GLU A 64 -7.06 48.40 -2.82
C GLU A 64 -6.30 47.35 -3.64
N VAL A 65 -4.97 47.50 -3.71
CA VAL A 65 -4.05 46.43 -4.20
C VAL A 65 -3.93 45.38 -3.10
N VAL A 66 -4.39 44.17 -3.40
CA VAL A 66 -4.44 43.07 -2.45
C VAL A 66 -3.12 42.28 -2.44
N ASP A 67 -2.44 42.20 -3.62
CA ASP A 67 -1.18 41.48 -3.76
C ASP A 67 -0.40 42.01 -4.98
N ILE A 68 0.95 41.84 -4.92
CA ILE A 68 1.84 42.17 -6.03
C ILE A 68 2.64 40.93 -6.36
N ILE A 69 2.43 40.40 -7.55
CA ILE A 69 3.20 39.31 -8.12
C ILE A 69 4.36 39.88 -8.89
N SER A 70 5.56 39.60 -8.45
CA SER A 70 6.78 40.04 -9.14
C SER A 70 7.14 39.10 -10.30
N LYS A 71 7.88 39.64 -11.28
CA LYS A 71 8.49 38.78 -12.31
C LYS A 71 9.36 37.68 -11.66
N GLY A 72 9.14 36.45 -12.08
CA GLY A 72 9.84 35.29 -11.52
C GLY A 72 9.17 34.64 -10.32
N ASP A 73 8.08 35.20 -9.79
CA ASP A 73 7.36 34.56 -8.70
C ASP A 73 6.69 33.25 -9.14
N LEU A 74 6.78 32.26 -8.25
CA LEU A 74 6.19 30.93 -8.46
C LEU A 74 4.74 30.96 -8.00
N LEU A 75 3.83 30.56 -8.88
CA LEU A 75 2.40 30.57 -8.67
C LEU A 75 1.84 29.17 -8.79
N THR A 76 0.85 28.81 -7.96
CA THR A 76 0.20 27.50 -8.05
C THR A 76 -1.10 27.61 -8.83
N VAL A 77 -1.23 26.87 -9.92
CA VAL A 77 -2.46 26.80 -10.70
C VAL A 77 -3.48 25.94 -9.94
N VAL A 78 -4.67 26.49 -9.70
CA VAL A 78 -5.79 25.78 -9.08
C VAL A 78 -6.90 25.45 -10.07
N GLU A 79 -6.96 26.18 -11.19
CA GLU A 79 -7.93 25.96 -12.26
C GLU A 79 -7.36 26.50 -13.58
N ASP A 80 -7.53 25.77 -14.66
CA ASP A 80 -7.22 26.21 -16.02
C ASP A 80 -8.54 26.56 -16.74
N ARG A 81 -8.68 27.79 -17.18
CA ARG A 81 -9.89 28.30 -17.85
C ARG A 81 -9.72 28.50 -19.35
N GLY A 82 -8.66 27.98 -19.91
CA GLY A 82 -8.37 28.11 -21.35
C GLY A 82 -7.48 29.31 -21.66
N GLU A 83 -7.95 30.54 -21.49
CA GLU A 83 -7.15 31.75 -21.71
C GLU A 83 -6.44 32.22 -20.42
N ASP A 84 -7.00 31.90 -19.26
CA ASP A 84 -6.51 32.27 -17.94
C ASP A 84 -6.20 31.05 -17.07
N TYR A 85 -5.22 31.24 -16.17
CA TYR A 85 -5.06 30.41 -14.98
C TYR A 85 -5.72 31.07 -13.77
N VAL A 86 -6.46 30.32 -12.97
CA VAL A 86 -6.72 30.72 -11.59
C VAL A 86 -5.56 30.20 -10.76
N ILE A 87 -4.86 31.12 -10.11
CA ILE A 87 -3.67 30.83 -9.31
C ILE A 87 -3.90 31.14 -7.83
N VAL A 88 -3.05 30.58 -7.00
CA VAL A 88 -2.86 31.00 -5.61
C VAL A 88 -1.41 31.46 -5.46
N THR A 89 -1.22 32.67 -4.90
CA THR A 89 0.10 33.18 -4.57
C THR A 89 0.64 32.47 -3.31
N HIS A 90 1.89 32.65 -3.02
CA HIS A 90 2.52 32.12 -1.80
C HIS A 90 1.90 32.71 -0.52
N GLU A 91 1.34 33.92 -0.57
CA GLU A 91 0.58 34.55 0.54
C GLU A 91 -0.87 34.02 0.66
N GLY A 92 -1.30 33.16 -0.27
CA GLY A 92 -2.63 32.56 -0.28
C GLY A 92 -3.68 33.41 -1.03
N THR A 93 -3.29 34.50 -1.68
CA THR A 93 -4.19 35.32 -2.51
C THR A 93 -4.59 34.53 -3.77
N ARG A 94 -5.90 34.42 -4.00
CA ARG A 94 -6.44 33.72 -5.18
C ARG A 94 -6.86 34.75 -6.22
N GLY A 95 -6.42 34.58 -7.47
CA GLY A 95 -6.76 35.46 -8.56
C GLY A 95 -6.60 34.80 -9.92
N ALA A 96 -7.08 35.49 -10.98
CA ALA A 96 -6.89 35.05 -12.36
C ALA A 96 -5.67 35.73 -12.97
N VAL A 97 -4.89 34.95 -13.72
CA VAL A 97 -3.72 35.42 -14.47
C VAL A 97 -3.85 34.96 -15.91
N ASP A 98 -3.76 35.87 -16.84
CA ASP A 98 -3.70 35.58 -18.26
C ASP A 98 -2.47 34.68 -18.55
N LYS A 99 -2.65 33.62 -19.30
CA LYS A 99 -1.59 32.65 -19.65
C LYS A 99 -0.39 33.32 -20.36
N VAL A 100 -0.60 34.40 -21.06
CA VAL A 100 0.51 35.15 -21.68
C VAL A 100 1.49 35.70 -20.63
N ASN A 101 1.02 35.96 -19.42
CA ASN A 101 1.80 36.50 -18.31
C ASN A 101 2.41 35.42 -17.38
N ALA A 102 2.22 34.16 -17.68
CA ALA A 102 2.78 33.06 -16.93
C ALA A 102 3.33 31.97 -17.85
N VAL A 103 4.33 31.23 -17.37
CA VAL A 103 4.92 30.09 -18.08
C VAL A 103 5.03 28.91 -17.13
N GLU A 104 5.09 27.70 -17.70
CA GLU A 104 5.44 26.52 -16.90
C GLU A 104 6.86 26.67 -16.32
N LEU A 105 7.10 26.04 -15.16
CA LEU A 105 8.39 26.09 -14.50
C LEU A 105 9.54 25.63 -15.44
N ALA A 106 9.32 24.58 -16.24
CA ALA A 106 10.31 24.09 -17.19
C ALA A 106 10.70 25.13 -18.27
N GLU A 107 9.82 26.06 -18.60
CA GLU A 107 10.05 27.10 -19.61
C GLU A 107 10.59 28.41 -19.02
N SER A 108 10.78 28.49 -17.70
CA SER A 108 11.13 29.72 -16.98
C SER A 108 12.63 30.01 -16.88
N THR A 109 13.49 29.16 -17.44
CA THR A 109 14.96 29.28 -17.32
C THR A 109 15.51 30.62 -17.81
N ASP A 110 14.93 31.18 -18.89
CA ASP A 110 15.36 32.46 -19.45
C ASP A 110 14.96 33.60 -18.51
N ILE A 111 13.76 33.55 -17.91
CA ILE A 111 13.30 34.53 -16.92
C ILE A 111 14.26 34.61 -15.75
N TYR A 112 14.63 33.46 -15.17
CA TYR A 112 15.58 33.43 -14.06
C TYR A 112 17.01 33.79 -14.48
N THR A 113 17.40 33.55 -15.74
CA THR A 113 18.69 34.00 -16.25
C THR A 113 18.75 35.53 -16.31
N GLU A 114 17.72 36.18 -16.83
CA GLU A 114 17.60 37.65 -16.82
C GLU A 114 17.61 38.21 -15.38
N LEU A 115 16.86 37.59 -14.46
CA LEU A 115 16.82 38.01 -13.05
C LEU A 115 18.17 37.83 -12.34
N ILE A 116 18.95 36.81 -12.66
CA ILE A 116 20.32 36.59 -12.13
C ILE A 116 21.26 37.65 -12.68
N GLU A 117 21.12 38.05 -13.95
CA GLU A 117 21.92 39.14 -14.53
C GLU A 117 21.60 40.51 -13.92
N GLU A 118 20.31 40.77 -13.65
CA GLU A 118 19.82 42.00 -13.04
C GLU A 118 20.17 42.07 -11.54
N PHE A 119 20.05 40.93 -10.83
CA PHE A 119 20.27 40.81 -9.38
C PHE A 119 21.31 39.74 -9.07
N PRO A 120 22.60 39.95 -9.37
CA PRO A 120 23.58 38.86 -9.33
C PRO A 120 23.90 38.34 -7.92
N ASP A 121 23.55 39.04 -6.87
CA ASP A 121 23.77 38.64 -5.48
C ASP A 121 22.55 37.91 -4.86
N GLU A 122 21.42 37.86 -5.57
CA GLU A 122 20.20 37.22 -5.15
C GLU A 122 20.20 35.71 -5.43
N GLY A 123 20.69 34.93 -4.45
CA GLY A 123 20.81 33.48 -4.59
C GLY A 123 19.48 32.75 -4.84
N ARG A 124 18.33 33.34 -4.48
CA ARG A 124 17.00 32.76 -4.70
C ARG A 124 16.73 32.44 -6.17
N TYR A 125 17.17 33.30 -7.09
CA TYR A 125 16.95 33.07 -8.52
C TYR A 125 17.76 31.90 -9.06
N HIS A 126 18.92 31.61 -8.50
CA HIS A 126 19.65 30.40 -8.78
C HIS A 126 18.89 29.15 -8.32
N THR A 127 18.30 29.17 -7.13
CA THR A 127 17.48 28.03 -6.62
C THR A 127 16.27 27.77 -7.51
N LEU A 128 15.59 28.82 -7.93
CA LEU A 128 14.42 28.72 -8.81
C LEU A 128 14.82 28.24 -10.22
N ARG A 129 15.94 28.74 -10.78
CA ARG A 129 16.45 28.26 -12.06
C ARG A 129 16.94 26.80 -11.99
N ALA A 130 17.55 26.39 -10.88
CA ALA A 130 17.89 25.01 -10.62
C ALA A 130 16.68 24.08 -10.69
N SER A 131 15.56 24.49 -10.09
CA SER A 131 14.30 23.76 -10.15
C SER A 131 13.74 23.66 -11.58
N ALA A 132 13.85 24.73 -12.37
CA ALA A 132 13.49 24.72 -13.79
C ALA A 132 14.40 23.79 -14.62
N TRP A 133 15.71 23.83 -14.40
CA TRP A 133 16.65 22.89 -15.03
C TRP A 133 16.35 21.44 -14.69
N TRP A 134 16.00 21.19 -13.42
CA TRP A 134 15.61 19.86 -12.99
C TRP A 134 14.34 19.37 -13.67
N ALA A 135 13.31 20.22 -13.77
CA ALA A 135 12.08 19.92 -14.51
C ALA A 135 12.35 19.55 -15.98
N LEU A 136 13.36 20.17 -16.59
CA LEU A 136 13.86 19.87 -17.94
C LEU A 136 14.76 18.61 -18.02
N GLY A 137 15.04 17.95 -16.90
CA GLY A 137 15.97 16.82 -16.83
C GLY A 137 17.45 17.19 -16.94
N LYS A 138 17.79 18.49 -16.89
CA LYS A 138 19.17 19.01 -16.96
C LYS A 138 19.80 19.01 -15.56
N GLN A 139 20.19 17.81 -15.11
CA GLN A 139 20.64 17.54 -13.75
C GLN A 139 21.91 18.30 -13.36
N LYS A 140 22.86 18.42 -14.29
CA LYS A 140 24.12 19.12 -14.03
C LYS A 140 23.89 20.61 -13.82
N GLU A 141 23.14 21.24 -14.70
CA GLU A 141 22.78 22.66 -14.64
C GLU A 141 22.00 22.97 -13.34
N ALA A 142 21.07 22.09 -12.95
CA ALA A 142 20.35 22.21 -11.70
C ALA A 142 21.30 22.19 -10.48
N MET A 143 22.24 21.23 -10.44
CA MET A 143 23.20 21.14 -9.35
C MET A 143 24.15 22.34 -9.30
N ASP A 144 24.62 22.81 -10.45
CA ASP A 144 25.51 23.96 -10.55
C ASP A 144 24.80 25.21 -9.97
N ASP A 145 23.53 25.41 -10.27
CA ASP A 145 22.73 26.53 -9.75
C ASP A 145 22.40 26.38 -8.25
N PHE A 146 22.02 25.19 -7.75
CA PHE A 146 21.85 24.99 -6.30
C PHE A 146 23.13 25.32 -5.53
N ASN A 147 24.28 24.88 -6.02
CA ASN A 147 25.56 25.19 -5.41
C ASN A 147 25.93 26.70 -5.52
N ALA A 148 25.57 27.34 -6.62
CA ALA A 148 25.77 28.77 -6.79
C ALA A 148 24.94 29.60 -5.82
N ALA A 149 23.68 29.22 -5.58
CA ALA A 149 22.80 29.85 -4.60
C ALA A 149 23.43 29.86 -3.21
N ILE A 150 23.83 28.68 -2.74
CA ILE A 150 24.44 28.51 -1.42
C ILE A 150 25.79 29.24 -1.31
N LYS A 151 26.63 29.15 -2.35
CA LYS A 151 27.93 29.87 -2.36
C LYS A 151 27.77 31.39 -2.28
N LYS A 152 26.68 31.94 -2.79
CA LYS A 152 26.34 33.37 -2.71
C LYS A 152 25.79 33.79 -1.34
N GLY A 153 25.75 32.86 -0.38
CA GLY A 153 25.25 33.14 0.95
C GLY A 153 23.75 33.14 1.06
N TYR A 154 23.05 32.55 0.08
CA TYR A 154 21.62 32.29 0.17
C TYR A 154 21.41 31.09 1.11
N GLU A 155 21.61 31.37 2.40
CA GLU A 155 21.47 30.39 3.50
C GLU A 155 20.03 30.30 3.99
N GLU A 156 19.08 30.29 3.08
CA GLU A 156 17.68 30.06 3.45
C GLU A 156 17.33 28.57 3.46
N ALA A 157 16.44 28.19 4.38
CA ALA A 157 16.01 26.80 4.55
C ALA A 157 15.53 26.17 3.23
N HIS A 158 14.81 26.97 2.41
CA HIS A 158 14.32 26.54 1.12
C HIS A 158 15.40 26.10 0.12
N ALA A 159 16.57 26.77 0.09
CA ALA A 159 17.67 26.42 -0.82
C ALA A 159 18.23 25.03 -0.49
N TYR A 160 18.47 24.77 0.79
CA TYR A 160 18.93 23.46 1.23
C TYR A 160 17.85 22.39 1.06
N SER A 161 16.58 22.70 1.40
CA SER A 161 15.48 21.76 1.24
C SER A 161 15.30 21.33 -0.24
N SER A 162 15.39 22.28 -1.17
CA SER A 162 15.30 22.00 -2.62
C SER A 162 16.47 21.18 -3.14
N ARG A 163 17.71 21.48 -2.71
CA ARG A 163 18.88 20.68 -3.08
C ARG A 163 18.82 19.29 -2.44
N GLY A 164 18.37 19.19 -1.19
CA GLY A 164 18.13 17.92 -0.52
C GLY A 164 17.15 17.04 -1.28
N LEU A 165 16.07 17.61 -1.78
CA LEU A 165 15.09 16.90 -2.61
C LEU A 165 15.71 16.41 -3.91
N PHE A 166 16.57 17.24 -4.54
CA PHE A 166 17.33 16.83 -5.72
C PHE A 166 18.25 15.64 -5.43
N TYR A 167 19.03 15.68 -4.33
CA TYR A 167 19.88 14.56 -3.92
C TYR A 167 19.07 13.28 -3.64
N ALA A 168 17.93 13.40 -2.95
CA ALA A 168 17.04 12.28 -2.69
C ALA A 168 16.55 11.62 -3.98
N ALA A 169 16.18 12.41 -4.98
CA ALA A 169 15.76 11.92 -6.29
C ALA A 169 16.89 11.22 -7.07
N GLN A 170 18.15 11.58 -6.82
CA GLN A 170 19.35 10.90 -7.39
C GLN A 170 19.75 9.65 -6.59
N GLY A 171 19.10 9.40 -5.44
CA GLY A 171 19.45 8.30 -4.53
C GLY A 171 20.63 8.59 -3.60
N ASP A 172 21.14 9.82 -3.58
CA ASP A 172 22.16 10.25 -2.61
C ASP A 172 21.45 10.65 -1.30
N HIS A 173 21.03 9.64 -0.56
CA HIS A 173 20.29 9.80 0.68
C HIS A 173 21.07 10.55 1.75
N ASP A 174 22.39 10.31 1.84
CA ASP A 174 23.23 10.96 2.86
C ASP A 174 23.38 12.46 2.58
N ALA A 175 23.53 12.85 1.32
CA ALA A 175 23.57 14.26 0.95
C ALA A 175 22.20 14.93 1.18
N ALA A 176 21.13 14.25 0.83
CA ALA A 176 19.78 14.74 1.08
C ALA A 176 19.51 15.02 2.57
N ILE A 177 19.85 14.06 3.45
CA ILE A 177 19.70 14.22 4.90
C ILE A 177 20.49 15.39 5.43
N ARG A 178 21.77 15.54 5.02
CA ARG A 178 22.59 16.70 5.42
C ARG A 178 21.97 18.03 5.04
N ASP A 179 21.40 18.11 3.86
CA ASP A 179 20.75 19.33 3.38
C ASP A 179 19.43 19.59 4.13
N TYR A 180 18.62 18.58 4.40
CA TYR A 180 17.43 18.73 5.25
C TYR A 180 17.79 19.12 6.68
N ASP A 181 18.83 18.52 7.26
CA ASP A 181 19.35 18.91 8.58
C ASP A 181 19.73 20.39 8.61
N LYS A 182 20.38 20.88 7.55
CA LYS A 182 20.76 22.29 7.44
C LYS A 182 19.54 23.19 7.29
N ALA A 183 18.55 22.79 6.49
CA ALA A 183 17.28 23.49 6.36
C ALA A 183 16.58 23.63 7.72
N LEU A 184 16.50 22.55 8.49
CA LEU A 184 15.88 22.51 9.82
C LEU A 184 16.69 23.24 10.91
N GLN A 185 17.99 23.41 10.74
CA GLN A 185 18.80 24.30 11.59
C GLN A 185 18.47 25.78 11.36
N ILE A 186 18.10 26.15 10.13
CA ILE A 186 17.75 27.52 9.77
C ILE A 186 16.30 27.81 10.16
N ASP A 187 15.39 26.94 9.80
CA ASP A 187 13.97 27.00 10.13
C ASP A 187 13.49 25.68 10.75
N PRO A 188 13.47 25.59 12.08
CA PRO A 188 13.05 24.38 12.78
C PRO A 188 11.55 24.06 12.65
N GLU A 189 10.72 24.99 12.18
CA GLU A 189 9.29 24.81 12.03
C GLU A 189 8.88 24.51 10.57
N ASP A 190 9.83 24.53 9.61
CA ASP A 190 9.52 24.16 8.23
C ASP A 190 9.20 22.66 8.12
N VAL A 191 7.93 22.37 7.87
CA VAL A 191 7.41 21.01 7.76
C VAL A 191 7.94 20.28 6.51
N THR A 192 8.33 21.02 5.48
CA THR A 192 8.73 20.43 4.19
C THR A 192 10.00 19.56 4.29
N PRO A 193 11.13 20.06 4.85
CA PRO A 193 12.30 19.22 5.03
C PRO A 193 12.10 18.09 6.04
N MET A 194 11.22 18.24 7.04
CA MET A 194 10.87 17.13 7.95
C MET A 194 10.22 15.99 7.16
N ILE A 195 9.20 16.28 6.36
CA ILE A 195 8.49 15.28 5.56
C ILE A 195 9.43 14.60 4.55
N ASN A 196 10.26 15.37 3.88
CA ASN A 196 11.18 14.85 2.89
C ASN A 196 12.28 13.99 3.53
N ARG A 197 12.81 14.38 4.69
CA ARG A 197 13.79 13.59 5.45
C ARG A 197 13.17 12.29 5.96
N ALA A 198 11.92 12.35 6.48
CA ALA A 198 11.16 11.16 6.84
C ALA A 198 11.00 10.19 5.66
N ALA A 199 10.69 10.70 4.47
CA ALA A 199 10.57 9.85 3.27
C ALA A 199 11.92 9.17 2.91
N VAL A 200 13.04 9.87 3.07
CA VAL A 200 14.37 9.28 2.88
C VAL A 200 14.65 8.22 3.94
N HIS A 201 14.34 8.46 5.21
CA HIS A 201 14.45 7.47 6.27
C HIS A 201 13.57 6.24 6.02
N MET A 202 12.35 6.42 5.50
CA MET A 202 11.48 5.31 5.06
C MET A 202 12.14 4.47 3.96
N ALA A 203 12.76 5.11 2.98
CA ALA A 203 13.46 4.43 1.88
C ALA A 203 14.68 3.63 2.37
N GLN A 204 15.34 4.12 3.42
CA GLN A 204 16.46 3.44 4.08
C GLN A 204 16.03 2.39 5.12
N SER A 205 14.70 2.20 5.31
CA SER A 205 14.13 1.34 6.36
C SER A 205 14.47 1.81 7.79
N GLU A 206 14.80 3.07 7.97
CA GLU A 206 15.05 3.71 9.26
C GLU A 206 13.73 4.24 9.87
N PHE A 207 12.78 3.34 10.08
CA PHE A 207 11.39 3.67 10.39
C PHE A 207 11.22 4.52 11.66
N VAL A 208 12.09 4.34 12.65
CA VAL A 208 12.04 5.11 13.90
C VAL A 208 12.32 6.59 13.63
N LYS A 209 13.35 6.90 12.83
CA LYS A 209 13.69 8.28 12.45
C LYS A 209 12.59 8.92 11.61
N ALA A 210 11.99 8.13 10.69
CA ALA A 210 10.84 8.61 9.91
C ALA A 210 9.65 8.98 10.81
N ILE A 211 9.37 8.17 11.85
CA ILE A 211 8.32 8.46 12.85
C ILE A 211 8.63 9.74 13.63
N GLU A 212 9.88 9.96 14.00
CA GLU A 212 10.32 11.18 14.70
C GLU A 212 10.06 12.42 13.85
N ASP A 213 10.46 12.39 12.59
CA ASP A 213 10.27 13.49 11.65
C ASP A 213 8.78 13.76 11.35
N TYR A 214 7.98 12.71 11.09
CA TYR A 214 6.53 12.89 10.91
C TYR A 214 5.86 13.41 12.18
N SER A 215 6.35 13.03 13.35
CA SER A 215 5.82 13.53 14.63
C SER A 215 6.14 15.00 14.83
N ALA A 216 7.35 15.43 14.52
CA ALA A 216 7.71 16.85 14.54
C ALA A 216 6.86 17.66 13.55
N ALA A 217 6.66 17.15 12.34
CA ALA A 217 5.77 17.78 11.37
C ALA A 217 4.31 17.90 11.86
N LEU A 218 3.83 16.90 12.61
CA LEU A 218 2.49 16.90 13.22
C LEU A 218 2.38 17.81 14.45
N GLU A 219 3.47 18.15 15.14
CA GLU A 219 3.46 19.18 16.18
C GLU A 219 3.14 20.55 15.58
N VAL A 220 3.66 20.85 14.38
CA VAL A 220 3.38 22.08 13.65
C VAL A 220 2.00 22.04 12.96
N ARG A 221 1.64 20.91 12.35
CA ARG A 221 0.38 20.72 11.59
C ARG A 221 -0.44 19.59 12.20
N GLN A 222 -1.06 19.86 13.36
CA GLN A 222 -1.68 18.85 14.22
C GLN A 222 -2.72 17.96 13.54
N ASP A 223 -3.63 18.50 12.75
CA ASP A 223 -4.76 17.77 12.16
C ASP A 223 -4.57 17.52 10.65
N ASN A 224 -3.35 17.13 10.27
CA ASN A 224 -3.05 16.80 8.90
C ASN A 224 -3.20 15.29 8.64
N ALA A 225 -4.31 14.91 7.98
CA ALA A 225 -4.62 13.51 7.68
C ALA A 225 -3.55 12.83 6.81
N ALA A 226 -2.88 13.58 5.92
CA ALA A 226 -1.81 13.02 5.07
C ALA A 226 -0.58 12.66 5.93
N LEU A 227 -0.18 13.52 6.86
CA LEU A 227 0.94 13.26 7.78
C LEU A 227 0.63 12.11 8.74
N LEU A 228 -0.57 12.08 9.31
CA LEU A 228 -1.02 10.97 10.16
C LEU A 228 -0.95 9.65 9.40
N ARG A 229 -1.40 9.62 8.13
CA ARG A 229 -1.33 8.42 7.29
C ARG A 229 0.11 7.98 7.02
N GLN A 230 1.01 8.91 6.72
CA GLN A 230 2.43 8.59 6.52
C GLN A 230 3.07 8.06 7.80
N ARG A 231 2.76 8.66 8.96
CA ARG A 231 3.25 8.18 10.25
C ARG A 231 2.68 6.80 10.59
N ALA A 232 1.40 6.54 10.32
CA ALA A 232 0.80 5.22 10.49
C ALA A 232 1.50 4.15 9.64
N ILE A 233 1.87 4.48 8.40
CA ILE A 233 2.64 3.58 7.53
C ILE A 233 4.03 3.32 8.13
N ALA A 234 4.71 4.34 8.65
CA ALA A 234 6.00 4.20 9.32
C ALA A 234 5.90 3.38 10.61
N HIS A 235 4.87 3.63 11.45
CA HIS A 235 4.57 2.81 12.63
C HIS A 235 4.33 1.34 12.27
N LYS A 236 3.52 1.07 11.26
CA LYS A 236 3.29 -0.29 10.75
C LYS A 236 4.59 -0.95 10.30
N ALA A 237 5.45 -0.25 9.56
CA ALA A 237 6.73 -0.76 9.10
C ALA A 237 7.71 -1.04 10.24
N ALA A 238 7.63 -0.25 11.32
CA ALA A 238 8.37 -0.44 12.57
C ALA A 238 7.78 -1.54 13.48
N GLY A 239 6.66 -2.17 13.09
CA GLY A 239 5.96 -3.15 13.92
C GLY A 239 5.14 -2.55 15.08
N LYS A 240 5.00 -1.23 15.15
CA LYS A 240 4.23 -0.50 16.16
C LYS A 240 2.76 -0.40 15.74
N LEU A 241 2.07 -1.55 15.74
CA LEU A 241 0.75 -1.65 15.14
C LEU A 241 -0.32 -0.83 15.87
N ASP A 242 -0.23 -0.74 17.20
CA ASP A 242 -1.18 0.05 18.01
C ASP A 242 -1.07 1.55 17.73
N ASP A 243 0.17 2.06 17.58
CA ASP A 243 0.43 3.45 17.23
C ASP A 243 -0.11 3.78 15.83
N ALA A 244 0.03 2.84 14.90
CA ALA A 244 -0.52 2.99 13.55
C ALA A 244 -2.07 3.01 13.55
N ILE A 245 -2.73 2.20 14.39
CA ILE A 245 -4.19 2.24 14.58
C ILE A 245 -4.60 3.60 15.15
N ALA A 246 -3.88 4.12 16.16
CA ALA A 246 -4.21 5.41 16.77
C ALA A 246 -4.15 6.57 15.76
N ASP A 247 -3.17 6.56 14.84
CA ASP A 247 -3.11 7.55 13.77
C ASP A 247 -4.29 7.43 12.79
N PHE A 248 -4.69 6.20 12.41
CA PHE A 248 -5.87 6.01 11.58
C PHE A 248 -7.17 6.33 12.32
N ASP A 249 -7.29 6.05 13.61
CA ASP A 249 -8.43 6.45 14.44
C ASP A 249 -8.61 7.97 14.39
N ARG A 250 -7.52 8.73 14.54
CA ARG A 250 -7.55 10.19 14.45
C ARG A 250 -8.02 10.68 13.08
N ILE A 251 -7.57 10.05 11.98
CA ILE A 251 -8.05 10.39 10.62
C ILE A 251 -9.55 10.12 10.50
N VAL A 252 -10.03 8.97 10.98
CA VAL A 252 -11.44 8.59 10.93
C VAL A 252 -12.31 9.50 11.79
N ASP A 253 -11.81 9.95 12.94
CA ASP A 253 -12.51 10.92 13.80
C ASP A 253 -12.64 12.27 13.12
N MET A 254 -11.61 12.72 12.38
CA MET A 254 -11.64 13.95 11.59
C MET A 254 -12.56 13.83 10.36
N ASN A 255 -12.53 12.69 9.69
CA ASN A 255 -13.35 12.42 8.51
C ASN A 255 -13.81 10.95 8.49
N PRO A 256 -15.00 10.66 9.04
CA PRO A 256 -15.55 9.30 9.03
C PRO A 256 -15.80 8.70 7.63
N LYS A 257 -15.71 9.52 6.57
CA LYS A 257 -15.86 9.10 5.18
C LYS A 257 -14.52 8.85 4.47
N ASP A 258 -13.41 8.92 5.17
CA ASP A 258 -12.10 8.57 4.60
C ASP A 258 -11.96 7.04 4.48
N VAL A 259 -12.43 6.51 3.33
CA VAL A 259 -12.39 5.08 3.02
C VAL A 259 -10.98 4.51 3.17
N ALA A 260 -9.96 5.26 2.74
CA ALA A 260 -8.57 4.82 2.79
C ALA A 260 -8.06 4.67 4.24
N ALA A 261 -8.50 5.54 5.15
CA ALA A 261 -8.16 5.43 6.57
C ALA A 261 -8.86 4.25 7.23
N VAL A 262 -10.16 4.08 6.98
CA VAL A 262 -10.93 2.93 7.49
C VAL A 262 -10.34 1.61 7.01
N MET A 263 -10.04 1.51 5.71
CA MET A 263 -9.38 0.33 5.12
C MET A 263 -7.99 0.10 5.73
N GLY A 264 -7.20 1.16 5.89
CA GLY A 264 -5.85 1.09 6.48
C GLY A 264 -5.89 0.54 7.91
N ARG A 265 -6.80 1.04 8.75
CA ARG A 265 -7.04 0.55 10.09
C ARG A 265 -7.46 -0.93 10.10
N GLY A 266 -8.41 -1.30 9.24
CA GLY A 266 -8.85 -2.68 9.07
C GLY A 266 -7.72 -3.64 8.72
N TYR A 267 -6.80 -3.23 7.84
CA TYR A 267 -5.62 -4.03 7.51
C TYR A 267 -4.67 -4.23 8.70
N ILE A 268 -4.47 -3.22 9.54
CA ILE A 268 -3.60 -3.35 10.71
C ILE A 268 -4.26 -4.25 11.76
N ARG A 269 -5.55 -4.09 12.02
CA ARG A 269 -6.33 -4.97 12.90
C ARG A 269 -6.32 -6.42 12.42
N PHE A 270 -6.39 -6.63 11.11
CA PHE A 270 -6.21 -7.96 10.53
C PHE A 270 -4.81 -8.54 10.83
N GLN A 271 -3.74 -7.75 10.73
CA GLN A 271 -2.39 -8.19 11.08
C GLN A 271 -2.26 -8.56 12.57
N GLN A 272 -2.96 -7.87 13.45
CA GLN A 272 -3.05 -8.19 14.87
C GLN A 272 -3.96 -9.39 15.17
N ARG A 273 -4.60 -9.97 14.14
CA ARG A 273 -5.59 -11.03 14.24
C ARG A 273 -6.87 -10.61 14.97
N GLU A 274 -7.14 -9.33 15.04
CA GLU A 274 -8.38 -8.75 15.56
C GLU A 274 -9.50 -8.84 14.51
N PHE A 275 -9.84 -10.06 14.11
CA PHE A 275 -10.70 -10.33 12.95
C PHE A 275 -12.08 -9.68 13.06
N ALA A 276 -12.63 -9.55 14.26
CA ALA A 276 -13.94 -8.92 14.47
C ALA A 276 -13.88 -7.41 14.19
N ALA A 277 -12.86 -6.73 14.71
CA ALA A 277 -12.65 -5.30 14.50
C ALA A 277 -12.30 -5.00 13.03
N ALA A 278 -11.44 -5.82 12.42
CA ALA A 278 -11.10 -5.72 11.01
C ALA A 278 -12.35 -5.90 10.11
N ALA A 279 -13.20 -6.90 10.38
CA ALA A 279 -14.43 -7.09 9.62
C ALA A 279 -15.41 -5.92 9.78
N SER A 280 -15.42 -5.25 10.93
CA SER A 280 -16.22 -4.04 11.16
C SER A 280 -15.70 -2.88 10.30
N ASP A 281 -14.37 -2.65 10.26
CA ASP A 281 -13.76 -1.60 9.43
C ASP A 281 -14.04 -1.84 7.94
N PHE A 282 -13.83 -3.07 7.44
CA PHE A 282 -14.18 -3.39 6.05
C PHE A 282 -15.68 -3.27 5.75
N SER A 283 -16.55 -3.47 6.76
CA SER A 283 -17.99 -3.22 6.59
C SER A 283 -18.28 -1.73 6.47
N ALA A 284 -17.66 -0.89 7.32
CA ALA A 284 -17.78 0.56 7.22
C ALA A 284 -17.22 1.10 5.89
N ALA A 285 -16.11 0.55 5.40
CA ALA A 285 -15.59 0.90 4.08
C ALA A 285 -16.59 0.56 2.96
N LEU A 286 -17.24 -0.60 3.02
CA LEU A 286 -18.26 -1.04 2.05
C LEU A 286 -19.59 -0.27 2.15
N GLU A 287 -19.90 0.34 3.29
CA GLU A 287 -21.01 1.29 3.41
C GLU A 287 -20.73 2.61 2.68
N LEU A 288 -19.46 2.97 2.53
CA LEU A 288 -19.02 4.15 1.82
C LEU A 288 -18.76 3.89 0.32
N ASP A 289 -18.22 2.73 -0.02
CA ASP A 289 -17.96 2.27 -1.39
C ASP A 289 -18.17 0.76 -1.49
N ASP A 290 -19.32 0.33 -2.00
CA ASP A 290 -19.68 -1.06 -2.21
C ASP A 290 -19.10 -1.67 -3.49
N GLN A 291 -18.38 -0.89 -4.31
CA GLN A 291 -17.77 -1.33 -5.55
C GLN A 291 -16.29 -1.77 -5.38
N ASP A 292 -15.73 -1.71 -4.18
CA ASP A 292 -14.37 -2.16 -3.91
C ASP A 292 -14.28 -3.69 -3.70
N PRO A 293 -13.80 -4.48 -4.67
CA PRO A 293 -13.66 -5.93 -4.54
C PRO A 293 -12.65 -6.34 -3.46
N VAL A 294 -11.69 -5.45 -3.13
CA VAL A 294 -10.68 -5.73 -2.10
C VAL A 294 -11.30 -5.67 -0.72
N ALA A 295 -12.19 -4.69 -0.46
CA ALA A 295 -12.93 -4.60 0.79
C ALA A 295 -13.84 -5.81 1.01
N TRP A 296 -14.55 -6.25 -0.04
CA TRP A 296 -15.38 -7.47 0.00
C TRP A 296 -14.53 -8.69 0.35
N ASN A 297 -13.44 -8.93 -0.36
CA ASN A 297 -12.55 -10.07 -0.09
C ASN A 297 -11.98 -10.06 1.33
N ASN A 298 -11.53 -8.91 1.80
CA ASN A 298 -10.92 -8.78 3.13
C ASN A 298 -11.95 -8.98 4.23
N ARG A 299 -13.17 -8.44 4.07
CA ARG A 299 -14.25 -8.74 5.02
C ARG A 299 -14.59 -10.22 5.02
N GLY A 300 -14.67 -10.83 3.85
CA GLY A 300 -14.90 -12.26 3.68
C GLY A 300 -13.84 -13.09 4.42
N TYR A 301 -12.56 -12.78 4.26
CA TYR A 301 -11.48 -13.47 4.94
C TYR A 301 -11.61 -13.35 6.47
N ASN A 302 -11.85 -12.14 6.97
CA ASN A 302 -12.03 -11.92 8.41
C ASN A 302 -13.27 -12.66 8.96
N ARG A 303 -14.38 -12.70 8.20
CA ARG A 303 -15.57 -13.49 8.55
C ARG A 303 -15.29 -14.99 8.58
N TYR A 304 -14.49 -15.48 7.63
CA TYR A 304 -14.05 -16.89 7.62
C TYR A 304 -13.25 -17.23 8.87
N GLN A 305 -12.29 -16.37 9.27
CA GLN A 305 -11.50 -16.55 10.50
C GLN A 305 -12.39 -16.55 11.78
N LEU A 306 -13.56 -15.93 11.72
CA LEU A 306 -14.57 -15.92 12.80
C LEU A 306 -15.56 -17.10 12.73
N GLY A 307 -15.36 -18.07 11.85
CA GLY A 307 -16.26 -19.20 11.62
C GLY A 307 -17.56 -18.84 10.90
N LYS A 308 -17.67 -17.62 10.35
CA LYS A 308 -18.85 -17.15 9.61
C LYS A 308 -18.76 -17.49 8.12
N SER A 309 -18.52 -18.77 7.81
CA SER A 309 -18.21 -19.25 6.45
C SER A 309 -19.26 -18.91 5.41
N ALA A 310 -20.56 -19.04 5.72
CA ALA A 310 -21.63 -18.68 4.78
C ALA A 310 -21.63 -17.18 4.42
N ALA A 311 -21.29 -16.29 5.36
CA ALA A 311 -21.17 -14.87 5.10
C ALA A 311 -19.88 -14.55 4.31
N ALA A 312 -18.78 -15.25 4.61
CA ALA A 312 -17.54 -15.14 3.87
C ALA A 312 -17.68 -15.52 2.39
N LEU A 313 -18.41 -16.63 2.13
CA LEU A 313 -18.68 -17.08 0.75
C LEU A 313 -19.46 -16.03 -0.06
N LYS A 314 -20.43 -15.35 0.55
CA LYS A 314 -21.16 -14.24 -0.09
C LYS A 314 -20.23 -13.09 -0.45
N ASP A 315 -19.31 -12.73 0.46
CA ASP A 315 -18.36 -11.67 0.26
C ASP A 315 -17.37 -12.01 -0.86
N TYR A 316 -16.83 -13.23 -0.90
CA TYR A 316 -15.94 -13.67 -1.99
C TYR A 316 -16.65 -13.69 -3.35
N ASN A 317 -17.90 -14.16 -3.40
CA ASN A 317 -18.69 -14.14 -4.62
C ASN A 317 -18.92 -12.71 -5.12
N GLN A 318 -19.15 -11.74 -4.21
CA GLN A 318 -19.30 -10.34 -4.60
C GLN A 318 -17.98 -9.75 -5.09
N ALA A 319 -16.87 -10.05 -4.43
CA ALA A 319 -15.53 -9.62 -4.87
C ALA A 319 -15.22 -10.13 -6.29
N ILE A 320 -15.50 -11.41 -6.58
CA ILE A 320 -15.31 -12.01 -7.89
C ILE A 320 -16.25 -11.40 -8.94
N LYS A 321 -17.50 -11.12 -8.57
CA LYS A 321 -18.47 -10.46 -9.46
C LYS A 321 -17.99 -9.07 -9.88
N LEU A 322 -17.41 -8.30 -8.96
CA LEU A 322 -16.89 -6.95 -9.22
C LEU A 322 -15.55 -7.00 -9.98
N ALA A 323 -14.71 -7.97 -9.68
CA ALA A 323 -13.41 -8.16 -10.30
C ALA A 323 -13.16 -9.63 -10.68
N PRO A 324 -13.61 -10.09 -11.86
CA PRO A 324 -13.51 -11.50 -12.28
C PRO A 324 -12.07 -12.04 -12.38
N ASN A 325 -11.08 -11.16 -12.43
CA ASN A 325 -9.65 -11.54 -12.46
C ASN A 325 -8.94 -11.25 -11.12
N TYR A 326 -9.67 -11.22 -10.02
CA TYR A 326 -9.08 -11.04 -8.69
C TYR A 326 -8.68 -12.40 -8.09
N ALA A 327 -7.47 -12.86 -8.38
CA ALA A 327 -6.96 -14.18 -8.02
C ALA A 327 -7.15 -14.52 -6.53
N LEU A 328 -6.87 -13.58 -5.61
CA LEU A 328 -6.99 -13.83 -4.18
C LEU A 328 -8.43 -14.14 -3.73
N ALA A 329 -9.43 -13.53 -4.35
CA ALA A 329 -10.84 -13.83 -4.05
C ALA A 329 -11.22 -15.23 -4.55
N HIS A 330 -10.74 -15.64 -5.72
CA HIS A 330 -10.88 -16.99 -6.22
C HIS A 330 -10.18 -18.01 -5.32
N GLN A 331 -8.94 -17.75 -4.91
CA GLN A 331 -8.20 -18.59 -3.97
C GLN A 331 -8.95 -18.78 -2.65
N ASN A 332 -9.41 -17.69 -2.04
CA ASN A 332 -10.13 -17.73 -0.76
C ASN A 332 -11.47 -18.47 -0.88
N ARG A 333 -12.20 -18.27 -2.01
CA ARG A 333 -13.42 -19.02 -2.29
C ARG A 333 -13.15 -20.51 -2.42
N ALA A 334 -12.11 -20.88 -3.15
CA ALA A 334 -11.70 -22.26 -3.34
C ALA A 334 -11.39 -22.95 -2.00
N TRP A 335 -10.60 -22.30 -1.15
CA TRP A 335 -10.30 -22.80 0.19
C TRP A 335 -11.55 -23.04 1.00
N LEU A 336 -12.47 -22.08 1.04
CA LEU A 336 -13.72 -22.21 1.80
C LEU A 336 -14.54 -23.37 1.28
N LEU A 337 -14.77 -23.47 -0.03
CA LEU A 337 -15.60 -24.51 -0.64
C LEU A 337 -15.00 -25.91 -0.49
N ALA A 338 -13.65 -26.02 -0.47
CA ALA A 338 -12.96 -27.31 -0.30
C ALA A 338 -12.90 -27.76 1.16
N THR A 339 -12.87 -26.83 2.14
CA THR A 339 -12.42 -27.14 3.51
C THR A 339 -13.34 -26.63 4.61
N ALA A 340 -14.52 -26.04 4.30
CA ALA A 340 -15.43 -25.53 5.32
C ALA A 340 -15.82 -26.63 6.32
N ASP A 341 -15.87 -26.28 7.61
CA ASP A 341 -16.35 -27.19 8.67
C ASP A 341 -17.81 -27.56 8.45
N ASP A 342 -18.63 -26.58 7.99
CA ASP A 342 -20.01 -26.83 7.57
C ASP A 342 -20.02 -27.51 6.20
N GLU A 343 -20.33 -28.81 6.20
CA GLU A 343 -20.38 -29.63 4.99
C GLU A 343 -21.39 -29.12 3.95
N SER A 344 -22.45 -28.43 4.40
CA SER A 344 -23.44 -27.87 3.48
C SER A 344 -22.91 -26.76 2.60
N LEU A 345 -21.76 -26.18 2.95
CA LEU A 345 -21.06 -25.16 2.18
C LEU A 345 -19.97 -25.74 1.27
N ARG A 346 -19.66 -27.05 1.41
CA ARG A 346 -18.63 -27.69 0.57
C ARG A 346 -19.18 -27.95 -0.83
N ASP A 347 -18.40 -27.48 -1.80
CA ASP A 347 -18.63 -27.74 -3.22
C ASP A 347 -17.27 -27.90 -3.91
N GLY A 348 -16.85 -29.15 -4.01
CA GLY A 348 -15.51 -29.46 -4.50
C GLY A 348 -15.28 -29.08 -5.96
N GLU A 349 -16.32 -29.22 -6.82
CA GLU A 349 -16.21 -28.83 -8.23
C GLU A 349 -16.10 -27.31 -8.37
N ALA A 350 -16.93 -26.55 -7.67
CA ALA A 350 -16.82 -25.10 -7.64
C ALA A 350 -15.50 -24.62 -6.98
N ALA A 351 -14.94 -25.41 -6.03
CA ALA A 351 -13.63 -25.15 -5.46
C ALA A 351 -12.51 -25.32 -6.51
N ILE A 352 -12.56 -26.39 -7.29
CA ILE A 352 -11.60 -26.64 -8.38
C ILE A 352 -11.66 -25.51 -9.40
N GLU A 353 -12.85 -25.16 -9.91
CA GLU A 353 -13.04 -24.06 -10.86
C GLU A 353 -12.41 -22.75 -10.34
N SER A 354 -12.65 -22.44 -9.07
CA SER A 354 -12.10 -21.23 -8.46
C SER A 354 -10.59 -21.29 -8.33
N ALA A 355 -10.04 -22.42 -7.87
CA ALA A 355 -8.60 -22.60 -7.72
C ALA A 355 -7.85 -22.56 -9.04
N GLU A 356 -8.40 -23.22 -10.08
CA GLU A 356 -7.84 -23.17 -11.44
C GLU A 356 -7.84 -21.73 -11.97
N LYS A 357 -8.93 -20.98 -11.75
CA LYS A 357 -8.98 -19.58 -12.14
C LYS A 357 -7.93 -18.71 -11.43
N ALA A 358 -7.71 -18.90 -10.13
CA ALA A 358 -6.63 -18.24 -9.41
C ALA A 358 -5.24 -18.58 -9.98
N CYS A 359 -5.01 -19.88 -10.25
CA CYS A 359 -3.76 -20.36 -10.86
C CYS A 359 -3.52 -19.76 -12.24
N GLU A 360 -4.55 -19.72 -13.11
CA GLU A 360 -4.46 -19.11 -14.43
C GLU A 360 -4.05 -17.64 -14.37
N ILE A 361 -4.70 -16.85 -13.49
CA ILE A 361 -4.43 -15.41 -13.34
C ILE A 361 -2.97 -15.18 -12.91
N ASN A 362 -2.45 -16.03 -12.03
CA ASN A 362 -1.08 -15.94 -11.51
C ASN A 362 -0.08 -16.85 -12.26
N ALA A 363 -0.46 -17.33 -13.45
CA ALA A 363 0.38 -18.18 -14.31
C ALA A 363 0.99 -19.37 -13.56
N TYR A 364 0.25 -19.97 -12.63
CA TYR A 364 0.67 -21.11 -11.80
C TYR A 364 1.95 -20.89 -10.99
N GLY A 365 2.27 -19.63 -10.68
CA GLY A 365 3.45 -19.24 -9.93
C GLY A 365 3.21 -18.96 -8.44
N ASN A 366 1.95 -18.96 -7.97
CA ASN A 366 1.60 -18.65 -6.59
C ASN A 366 1.34 -19.93 -5.79
N ILE A 367 2.12 -20.15 -4.73
CA ILE A 367 2.00 -21.36 -3.89
C ILE A 367 0.65 -21.46 -3.17
N GLY A 368 0.01 -20.34 -2.85
CA GLY A 368 -1.31 -20.31 -2.21
C GLY A 368 -2.39 -20.83 -3.15
N ASP A 369 -2.35 -20.41 -4.42
CA ASP A 369 -3.29 -20.86 -5.45
C ASP A 369 -3.12 -22.35 -5.74
N LEU A 370 -1.86 -22.81 -5.90
CA LEU A 370 -1.54 -24.24 -6.11
C LEU A 370 -1.98 -25.09 -4.92
N SER A 371 -1.79 -24.61 -3.69
CA SER A 371 -2.25 -25.28 -2.49
C SER A 371 -3.78 -25.36 -2.42
N ALA A 372 -4.48 -24.29 -2.84
CA ALA A 372 -5.93 -24.29 -2.90
C ALA A 372 -6.44 -25.30 -3.95
N LEU A 373 -5.77 -25.39 -5.11
CA LEU A 373 -6.10 -26.36 -6.15
C LEU A 373 -5.87 -27.82 -5.67
N ALA A 374 -4.74 -28.07 -5.02
CA ALA A 374 -4.46 -29.40 -4.46
C ALA A 374 -5.50 -29.80 -3.39
N ALA A 375 -5.91 -28.85 -2.51
CA ALA A 375 -6.93 -29.10 -1.51
C ALA A 375 -8.32 -29.33 -2.14
N ALA A 376 -8.68 -28.57 -3.16
CA ALA A 376 -9.93 -28.72 -3.90
C ALA A 376 -10.02 -30.09 -4.60
N LEU A 377 -8.96 -30.51 -5.30
CA LEU A 377 -8.87 -31.83 -5.92
C LEU A 377 -8.97 -32.96 -4.90
N ALA A 378 -8.27 -32.85 -3.78
CA ALA A 378 -8.34 -33.84 -2.70
C ALA A 378 -9.73 -33.91 -2.06
N SER A 379 -10.51 -32.81 -2.02
CA SER A 379 -11.86 -32.78 -1.46
C SER A 379 -12.86 -33.61 -2.25
N VAL A 380 -12.63 -33.85 -3.53
CA VAL A 380 -13.44 -34.69 -4.41
C VAL A 380 -12.80 -36.07 -4.68
N GLY A 381 -11.74 -36.43 -3.96
CA GLY A 381 -11.09 -37.73 -4.10
C GLY A 381 -10.10 -37.84 -5.26
N ARG A 382 -9.78 -36.76 -5.99
CA ARG A 382 -8.80 -36.72 -7.07
C ARG A 382 -7.38 -36.60 -6.50
N PHE A 383 -6.97 -37.60 -5.70
CA PHE A 383 -5.71 -37.54 -4.93
C PHE A 383 -4.48 -37.59 -5.81
N GLU A 384 -4.49 -38.28 -6.94
CA GLU A 384 -3.36 -38.33 -7.86
C GLU A 384 -3.04 -36.93 -8.43
N ASP A 385 -4.07 -36.20 -8.85
CA ASP A 385 -3.91 -34.82 -9.32
C ASP A 385 -3.49 -33.89 -8.18
N ALA A 386 -4.08 -34.06 -6.98
CA ALA A 386 -3.73 -33.29 -5.80
C ALA A 386 -2.25 -33.47 -5.40
N VAL A 387 -1.71 -34.70 -5.50
CA VAL A 387 -0.30 -35.01 -5.28
C VAL A 387 0.58 -34.24 -6.25
N GLY A 388 0.23 -34.25 -7.57
CA GLY A 388 1.04 -33.55 -8.57
C GLY A 388 1.14 -32.03 -8.31
N TRP A 389 0.05 -31.40 -7.94
CA TRP A 389 0.08 -29.96 -7.59
C TRP A 389 0.78 -29.70 -6.26
N GLN A 390 0.58 -30.55 -5.27
CA GLN A 390 1.24 -30.40 -3.98
C GLN A 390 2.75 -30.62 -4.05
N GLU A 391 3.26 -31.49 -4.94
CA GLU A 391 4.70 -31.63 -5.22
C GLU A 391 5.27 -30.29 -5.73
N LYS A 392 4.55 -29.59 -6.62
CA LYS A 392 4.96 -28.28 -7.08
C LYS A 392 4.92 -27.23 -5.97
N VAL A 393 3.94 -27.31 -5.05
CA VAL A 393 3.94 -26.47 -3.83
C VAL A 393 5.17 -26.70 -3.00
N VAL A 394 5.58 -27.95 -2.76
CA VAL A 394 6.79 -28.31 -1.99
C VAL A 394 8.06 -27.79 -2.66
N GLU A 395 8.13 -27.88 -3.99
CA GLU A 395 9.26 -27.35 -4.77
C GLU A 395 9.42 -25.82 -4.62
N LEU A 396 8.32 -25.09 -4.67
CA LEU A 396 8.31 -23.63 -4.63
C LEU A 396 8.26 -23.05 -3.21
N ALA A 397 7.96 -23.86 -2.21
CA ALA A 397 7.74 -23.41 -0.85
C ALA A 397 9.02 -22.88 -0.20
N PRO A 398 8.97 -21.68 0.43
CA PRO A 398 10.04 -21.22 1.29
C PRO A 398 10.17 -22.13 2.54
N GLU A 399 11.33 -22.12 3.18
CA GLU A 399 11.71 -23.06 4.23
C GLU A 399 10.73 -23.10 5.42
N ASP A 400 10.18 -21.94 5.79
CA ASP A 400 9.24 -21.79 6.91
C ASP A 400 7.87 -22.49 6.69
N VAL A 401 7.45 -22.69 5.44
CA VAL A 401 6.19 -23.38 5.10
C VAL A 401 6.40 -24.78 4.51
N LYS A 402 7.63 -25.13 4.15
CA LYS A 402 7.97 -26.38 3.45
C LYS A 402 7.56 -27.61 4.22
N THR A 403 7.85 -27.65 5.52
CA THR A 403 7.48 -28.78 6.39
C THR A 403 5.97 -29.04 6.40
N PHE A 404 5.15 -27.97 6.38
CA PHE A 404 3.70 -28.12 6.29
C PHE A 404 3.28 -28.65 4.93
N ALA A 405 3.87 -28.11 3.85
CA ALA A 405 3.60 -28.54 2.49
C ALA A 405 3.92 -30.03 2.28
N GLU A 406 5.04 -30.51 2.80
CA GLU A 406 5.45 -31.93 2.77
C GLU A 406 4.47 -32.85 3.53
N ARG A 407 3.98 -32.40 4.69
CA ARG A 407 2.95 -33.14 5.44
C ARG A 407 1.65 -33.24 4.67
N MET A 408 1.23 -32.15 4.00
CA MET A 408 0.06 -32.19 3.15
C MET A 408 0.24 -33.11 1.95
N LEU A 409 1.43 -33.11 1.32
CA LEU A 409 1.77 -34.07 0.26
C LEU A 409 1.64 -35.52 0.74
N ASN A 410 2.15 -35.83 1.93
CA ASN A 410 2.03 -37.16 2.50
C ASN A 410 0.56 -37.53 2.79
N ARG A 411 -0.28 -36.59 3.24
CA ARG A 411 -1.72 -36.84 3.42
C ARG A 411 -2.38 -37.20 2.09
N TYR A 412 -2.15 -36.44 1.02
CA TYR A 412 -2.74 -36.71 -0.30
C TYR A 412 -2.25 -38.02 -0.90
N ARG A 413 -0.98 -38.38 -0.71
CA ARG A 413 -0.45 -39.72 -1.10
C ARG A 413 -1.11 -40.87 -0.34
N ASN A 414 -1.65 -40.61 0.85
CA ASN A 414 -2.41 -41.59 1.64
C ASN A 414 -3.95 -41.41 1.46
N GLU A 415 -4.38 -40.78 0.38
CA GLU A 415 -5.78 -40.57 0.04
C GLU A 415 -6.57 -39.86 1.17
N LYS A 416 -5.95 -38.95 1.87
CA LYS A 416 -6.55 -38.17 2.95
C LYS A 416 -6.71 -36.71 2.53
N PRO A 417 -7.88 -36.09 2.81
CA PRO A 417 -8.11 -34.71 2.45
C PRO A 417 -7.27 -33.75 3.30
N TYR A 418 -7.35 -32.46 2.96
CA TYR A 418 -6.70 -31.38 3.70
C TYR A 418 -7.01 -31.43 5.20
N ALA A 419 -6.03 -31.11 6.03
CA ALA A 419 -6.19 -30.86 7.45
C ALA A 419 -5.40 -29.62 7.87
N ALA A 420 -6.04 -28.71 8.60
CA ALA A 420 -5.41 -27.50 9.10
C ALA A 420 -4.26 -27.78 10.09
N ASP A 421 -4.42 -28.81 10.91
CA ASP A 421 -3.36 -29.40 11.74
C ASP A 421 -3.18 -30.87 11.35
N PRO A 422 -2.26 -31.17 10.41
CA PRO A 422 -2.06 -32.55 9.96
C PRO A 422 -1.52 -33.47 11.05
N VAL A 423 -0.80 -32.94 12.04
CA VAL A 423 -0.26 -33.76 13.16
C VAL A 423 -1.38 -34.18 14.10
N ALA A 424 -2.23 -33.25 14.48
CA ALA A 424 -3.41 -33.54 15.31
C ALA A 424 -4.40 -34.47 14.58
N ALA A 425 -4.59 -34.26 13.28
CA ALA A 425 -5.44 -35.12 12.46
C ALA A 425 -4.89 -36.55 12.39
N GLU A 426 -3.61 -36.78 12.15
CA GLU A 426 -2.98 -38.08 12.11
C GLU A 426 -3.09 -38.79 13.46
N LYS A 427 -2.88 -38.10 14.57
CA LYS A 427 -3.08 -38.62 15.92
C LYS A 427 -4.50 -39.07 16.15
N SER A 428 -5.48 -38.22 15.85
CA SER A 428 -6.91 -38.54 16.02
C SER A 428 -7.36 -39.70 15.14
N GLU A 429 -6.89 -39.77 13.88
CA GLU A 429 -7.18 -40.85 12.95
C GLU A 429 -6.62 -42.19 13.46
N LYS A 430 -5.41 -42.18 14.04
CA LYS A 430 -4.79 -43.37 14.64
C LYS A 430 -5.57 -43.86 15.87
N GLU A 431 -5.93 -42.95 16.77
CA GLU A 431 -6.75 -43.25 17.95
C GLU A 431 -8.12 -43.83 17.55
N ALA A 432 -8.76 -43.25 16.54
CA ALA A 432 -10.04 -43.74 16.01
C ALA A 432 -9.90 -45.18 15.38
N ALA A 433 -8.81 -45.42 14.63
CA ALA A 433 -8.56 -46.71 14.04
C ALA A 433 -8.30 -47.81 15.13
N GLU A 434 -7.53 -47.46 16.17
CA GLU A 434 -7.30 -48.35 17.32
C GLU A 434 -8.59 -48.66 18.08
N ALA A 435 -9.44 -47.62 18.32
CA ALA A 435 -10.74 -47.80 18.96
C ALA A 435 -11.67 -48.72 18.15
N LYS A 436 -11.69 -48.53 16.82
CA LYS A 436 -12.49 -49.38 15.91
C LYS A 436 -11.97 -50.83 15.92
N ALA A 437 -10.68 -51.06 15.86
CA ALA A 437 -10.09 -52.39 15.90
C ALA A 437 -10.40 -53.09 17.23
N ASN A 438 -10.32 -52.39 18.35
CA ASN A 438 -10.70 -52.90 19.67
C ASN A 438 -12.20 -53.28 19.72
N ALA A 439 -13.10 -52.45 19.22
CA ALA A 439 -14.52 -52.74 19.19
C ALA A 439 -14.86 -53.97 18.30
N GLU A 440 -14.14 -54.13 17.16
CA GLU A 440 -14.30 -55.30 16.31
C GLU A 440 -13.78 -56.59 16.99
N ALA A 441 -12.66 -56.52 17.72
CA ALA A 441 -12.11 -57.62 18.50
C ALA A 441 -13.05 -58.04 19.63
N GLU A 442 -13.67 -57.05 20.35
CA GLU A 442 -14.67 -57.33 21.39
C GLU A 442 -15.91 -58.03 20.81
N LYS A 443 -16.43 -57.56 19.64
CA LYS A 443 -17.54 -58.23 18.96
C LYS A 443 -17.23 -59.67 18.55
N LYS A 444 -16.03 -59.91 18.03
CA LYS A 444 -15.56 -61.26 17.67
C LYS A 444 -15.46 -62.14 18.90
N ASN A 445 -14.91 -61.65 20.01
CA ASN A 445 -14.81 -62.38 21.27
C ASN A 445 -16.19 -62.71 21.88
N ALA A 446 -17.13 -61.74 21.84
CA ALA A 446 -18.50 -61.92 22.27
C ALA A 446 -19.22 -63.00 21.44
N ALA A 447 -19.07 -62.98 20.11
CA ALA A 447 -19.67 -63.98 19.22
C ALA A 447 -19.07 -65.37 19.46
N ALA A 448 -17.72 -65.47 19.67
CA ALA A 448 -17.04 -66.73 19.98
C ALA A 448 -17.51 -67.29 21.34
N LEU A 449 -17.74 -66.44 22.34
CA LEU A 449 -18.27 -66.86 23.66
C LEU A 449 -19.71 -67.36 23.54
N GLU A 450 -20.55 -66.70 22.76
CA GLU A 450 -21.95 -67.14 22.51
C GLU A 450 -21.98 -68.51 21.80
N GLU A 451 -21.09 -68.72 20.82
CA GLU A 451 -20.97 -70.03 20.14
C GLU A 451 -20.46 -71.12 21.07
N ALA A 452 -19.50 -70.81 21.93
CA ALA A 452 -18.99 -71.74 22.93
C ALA A 452 -20.07 -72.12 23.97
N MET A 453 -20.88 -71.16 24.41
CA MET A 453 -21.99 -71.38 25.34
C MET A 453 -23.11 -72.24 24.69
N LYS A 454 -23.38 -72.06 23.40
CA LYS A 454 -24.34 -72.94 22.67
C LYS A 454 -23.82 -74.35 22.56
N LYS A 455 -22.57 -74.57 22.28
CA LYS A 455 -21.94 -75.93 22.20
C LYS A 455 -21.83 -76.64 23.55
N SER A 456 -21.87 -75.92 24.65
CA SER A 456 -21.85 -76.50 26.01
C SER A 456 -23.22 -76.82 26.57
N SER A 457 -24.31 -76.41 25.88
CA SER A 457 -25.69 -76.65 26.27
C SER A 457 -26.38 -77.75 25.42
N GLU A 458 -25.68 -78.31 24.43
CA GLU A 458 -26.00 -79.52 23.70
C GLU A 458 -25.24 -80.75 24.33
#